data_dfbf0ac6f70e7207bdb4ebed8b3fa219
#
_entry.id   dfbf0ac6f70e7207bdb4ebed8b3fa219
#
_cell.length_a   1.000
_cell.length_b   1.000
_cell.length_c   1.000
_cell.angle_alpha   90.00
_cell.angle_beta   90.00
_cell.angle_gamma   90.00
#
_symmetry.space_group_name_H-M   'P 1'
#
loop_
_entity.id
_entity.type
_entity.pdbx_description
1 polymer ?
#
loop_
_entity_poly.entity_id
_entity_poly.type
_entity_poly.pdbx_seq_one_letter_code
_entity_poly.pdbx_strand_id
1 'polypeptide(L)'
;EYRKDAKLGIGPYITDGFYFDFDVAEPFTPEDLKKIEKSMIKIIKSGQLFRRRVVTHAEAVEEMKNEPYKLELLSLSQGPGSGADAAEGASVEVGAGEITIYDNVHPKTGEVLWNDLCRGPHLPNTKLIANGYALMRAGGAYWRGSEKNPMLQRIYGTAWPTKDELVEYKHRIAEAERRDHRRLGKELDLFSFPKNIGPGLPVIHPKGGVIKREMEDYVRARHIAEGFQYVSTPHISKEDLFYTSGHLPYYADGMFPAMELDNGNYRLKAMNCPMHNEIYRSRGRSYRELPLRFFEFGTVYR
;
A
#
# COMPACT_ATOMS: atom_id res chain seq x y z
N GLU A 1 -16.82 22.74 -6.41
CA GLU A 1 -18.11 23.36 -6.07
C GLU A 1 -18.38 23.40 -4.56
N TYR A 2 -18.07 22.31 -3.83
CA TYR A 2 -18.39 22.20 -2.40
C TYR A 2 -17.40 22.96 -1.49
N ARG A 3 -16.12 22.89 -1.79
CA ARG A 3 -15.02 23.60 -1.11
C ARG A 3 -14.27 24.42 -2.14
N LYS A 4 -14.45 25.74 -2.11
CA LYS A 4 -13.79 26.67 -3.05
C LYS A 4 -12.33 26.92 -2.72
N ASP A 5 -11.94 26.64 -1.48
CA ASP A 5 -10.58 26.75 -0.96
C ASP A 5 -9.71 25.52 -1.30
N ALA A 6 -10.33 24.42 -1.69
CA ALA A 6 -9.61 23.17 -1.95
C ALA A 6 -8.65 23.30 -3.11
N LYS A 7 -7.38 22.85 -2.90
CA LYS A 7 -6.38 22.65 -3.95
C LYS A 7 -6.26 21.17 -4.26
N LEU A 8 -6.07 20.86 -5.54
CA LEU A 8 -6.07 19.50 -6.05
C LEU A 8 -4.67 18.88 -5.95
N GLY A 9 -4.56 17.74 -5.28
CA GLY A 9 -3.38 16.90 -5.29
C GLY A 9 -3.44 15.87 -6.42
N ILE A 10 -3.36 14.58 -6.05
CA ILE A 10 -3.41 13.44 -6.98
C ILE A 10 -4.59 12.53 -6.69
N GLY A 11 -5.05 11.78 -7.72
CA GLY A 11 -6.19 10.90 -7.65
C GLY A 11 -5.99 9.55 -8.35
N PRO A 12 -5.02 8.72 -7.92
CA PRO A 12 -4.79 7.42 -8.55
C PRO A 12 -5.88 6.40 -8.21
N TYR A 13 -6.03 5.40 -9.07
CA TYR A 13 -6.75 4.18 -8.73
C TYR A 13 -5.89 3.28 -7.83
N ILE A 14 -6.56 2.48 -7.01
CA ILE A 14 -5.98 1.43 -6.18
C ILE A 14 -6.75 0.13 -6.39
N THR A 15 -6.29 -0.99 -5.82
CA THR A 15 -6.83 -2.35 -6.09
C THR A 15 -8.35 -2.44 -6.02
N ASP A 16 -8.99 -1.86 -5.00
CA ASP A 16 -10.44 -1.95 -4.80
C ASP A 16 -11.12 -0.57 -4.85
N GLY A 17 -10.52 0.41 -5.54
CA GLY A 17 -11.10 1.74 -5.60
C GLY A 17 -10.14 2.82 -6.07
N PHE A 18 -10.22 3.97 -5.42
CA PHE A 18 -9.43 5.15 -5.73
C PHE A 18 -9.26 6.02 -4.48
N TYR A 19 -8.34 6.95 -4.54
CA TYR A 19 -8.33 8.07 -3.61
C TYR A 19 -8.09 9.39 -4.35
N PHE A 20 -8.34 10.50 -3.67
CA PHE A 20 -7.97 11.81 -4.15
C PHE A 20 -7.51 12.68 -2.98
N ASP A 21 -6.39 13.39 -3.18
CA ASP A 21 -5.78 14.27 -2.20
C ASP A 21 -6.21 15.72 -2.42
N PHE A 22 -6.59 16.38 -1.34
CA PHE A 22 -7.02 17.76 -1.31
C PHE A 22 -6.27 18.52 -0.23
N ASP A 23 -5.75 19.69 -0.57
CA ASP A 23 -5.35 20.67 0.44
C ASP A 23 -6.57 21.55 0.78
N VAL A 24 -6.99 21.49 2.01
CA VAL A 24 -8.17 22.19 2.54
C VAL A 24 -7.88 22.73 3.93
N ALA A 25 -8.46 23.88 4.26
CA ALA A 25 -8.28 24.53 5.55
C ALA A 25 -8.82 23.69 6.72
N GLU A 26 -9.95 23.01 6.51
CA GLU A 26 -10.60 22.16 7.52
C GLU A 26 -10.73 20.71 7.03
N PRO A 27 -10.42 19.70 7.84
CA PRO A 27 -10.57 18.30 7.49
C PRO A 27 -11.99 17.94 7.03
N PHE A 28 -12.09 16.96 6.14
CA PHE A 28 -13.40 16.43 5.71
C PHE A 28 -14.05 15.61 6.81
N THR A 29 -15.31 15.86 7.06
CA THR A 29 -16.15 15.10 7.98
C THR A 29 -16.97 14.03 7.22
N PRO A 30 -17.54 13.01 7.91
CA PRO A 30 -18.47 12.06 7.29
C PRO A 30 -19.68 12.72 6.64
N GLU A 31 -20.15 13.86 7.18
CA GLU A 31 -21.23 14.67 6.61
C GLU A 31 -20.82 15.32 5.30
N ASP A 32 -19.57 15.74 5.18
CA ASP A 32 -19.02 16.31 3.95
C ASP A 32 -18.98 15.25 2.85
N LEU A 33 -18.55 14.03 3.15
CA LEU A 33 -18.55 12.92 2.19
C LEU A 33 -19.96 12.65 1.64
N LYS A 34 -20.99 12.68 2.49
CA LYS A 34 -22.38 12.52 2.05
C LYS A 34 -22.85 13.66 1.12
N LYS A 35 -22.40 14.89 1.36
CA LYS A 35 -22.71 16.04 0.49
C LYS A 35 -21.99 15.93 -0.84
N ILE A 36 -20.73 15.51 -0.82
CA ILE A 36 -19.93 15.27 -2.03
C ILE A 36 -20.60 14.17 -2.88
N GLU A 37 -20.98 13.03 -2.29
CA GLU A 37 -21.70 11.96 -3.00
C GLU A 37 -23.00 12.46 -3.66
N LYS A 38 -23.77 13.29 -2.97
CA LYS A 38 -24.98 13.91 -3.57
C LYS A 38 -24.64 14.77 -4.80
N SER A 39 -23.53 15.48 -4.79
CA SER A 39 -23.06 16.26 -5.95
C SER A 39 -22.56 15.33 -7.06
N MET A 40 -21.82 14.29 -6.73
CA MET A 40 -21.39 13.26 -7.69
C MET A 40 -22.58 12.62 -8.42
N ILE A 41 -23.66 12.28 -7.71
CA ILE A 41 -24.90 11.76 -8.32
C ILE A 41 -25.47 12.73 -9.36
N LYS A 42 -25.47 14.03 -9.10
CA LYS A 42 -25.96 15.03 -10.07
C LYS A 42 -25.06 15.08 -11.31
N ILE A 43 -23.75 15.08 -11.12
CA ILE A 43 -22.76 15.08 -12.20
C ILE A 43 -22.91 13.81 -13.07
N ILE A 44 -23.01 12.65 -12.46
CA ILE A 44 -23.21 11.36 -13.16
C ILE A 44 -24.49 11.41 -14.00
N LYS A 45 -25.60 11.84 -13.41
CA LYS A 45 -26.90 11.97 -14.11
C LYS A 45 -26.87 12.97 -15.25
N SER A 46 -26.07 14.02 -15.17
CA SER A 46 -25.95 15.03 -16.24
C SER A 46 -25.28 14.48 -17.50
N GLY A 47 -24.52 13.40 -17.37
CA GLY A 47 -23.88 12.74 -18.52
C GLY A 47 -22.79 13.56 -19.16
N GLN A 48 -21.96 14.21 -18.36
CA GLN A 48 -20.80 14.97 -18.84
C GLN A 48 -19.89 14.07 -19.67
N LEU A 49 -19.38 14.61 -20.76
CA LEU A 49 -18.42 13.92 -21.62
C LEU A 49 -17.01 14.23 -21.14
N PHE A 50 -16.11 13.24 -21.24
CA PHE A 50 -14.68 13.44 -21.02
C PHE A 50 -13.99 13.68 -22.36
N ARG A 51 -13.26 14.79 -22.47
CA ARG A 51 -12.49 15.16 -23.66
C ARG A 51 -11.01 15.26 -23.31
N ARG A 52 -10.20 14.38 -23.87
CA ARG A 52 -8.74 14.41 -23.72
C ARG A 52 -8.16 15.47 -24.66
N ARG A 53 -7.28 16.33 -24.14
CA ARG A 53 -6.46 17.25 -24.92
C ARG A 53 -4.98 16.99 -24.63
N VAL A 54 -4.16 17.00 -25.67
CA VAL A 54 -2.72 17.09 -25.55
C VAL A 54 -2.37 18.58 -25.56
N VAL A 55 -1.59 19.00 -24.59
CA VAL A 55 -1.22 20.41 -24.42
C VAL A 55 0.28 20.56 -24.28
N THR A 56 0.80 21.75 -24.59
CA THR A 56 2.19 22.09 -24.31
C THR A 56 2.37 22.34 -22.80
N HIS A 57 3.63 22.27 -22.35
CA HIS A 57 3.95 22.57 -20.96
C HIS A 57 3.50 24.00 -20.56
N ALA A 58 3.68 24.99 -21.43
CA ALA A 58 3.30 26.36 -21.18
C ALA A 58 1.77 26.51 -21.02
N GLU A 59 0.98 25.83 -21.86
CA GLU A 59 -0.48 25.78 -21.73
C GLU A 59 -0.92 25.12 -20.44
N ALA A 60 -0.32 23.97 -20.08
CA ALA A 60 -0.62 23.26 -18.84
C ALA A 60 -0.32 24.12 -17.60
N VAL A 61 0.80 24.84 -17.57
CA VAL A 61 1.17 25.74 -16.48
C VAL A 61 0.16 26.87 -16.35
N GLU A 62 -0.28 27.49 -17.46
CA GLU A 62 -1.28 28.56 -17.43
C GLU A 62 -2.65 28.05 -16.96
N GLU A 63 -3.08 26.88 -17.45
CA GLU A 63 -4.37 26.32 -17.02
C GLU A 63 -4.37 25.88 -15.54
N MET A 64 -3.24 25.37 -15.03
CA MET A 64 -3.09 24.88 -13.65
C MET A 64 -2.49 25.92 -12.70
N LYS A 65 -2.39 27.20 -13.09
CA LYS A 65 -1.71 28.25 -12.29
C LYS A 65 -2.25 28.44 -10.86
N ASN A 66 -3.48 28.04 -10.60
CA ASN A 66 -4.10 28.11 -9.28
C ASN A 66 -3.98 26.81 -8.47
N GLU A 67 -3.34 25.76 -9.03
CA GLU A 67 -3.21 24.44 -8.42
C GLU A 67 -1.72 24.13 -8.15
N PRO A 68 -1.19 24.51 -6.97
CA PRO A 68 0.24 24.45 -6.68
C PRO A 68 0.82 23.03 -6.78
N TYR A 69 0.06 22.02 -6.38
CA TYR A 69 0.50 20.62 -6.47
C TYR A 69 0.57 20.12 -7.91
N LYS A 70 -0.33 20.58 -8.79
CA LYS A 70 -0.28 20.26 -10.22
C LYS A 70 0.90 20.96 -10.91
N LEU A 71 1.22 22.20 -10.51
CA LEU A 71 2.43 22.89 -10.99
C LEU A 71 3.72 22.18 -10.56
N GLU A 72 3.78 21.67 -9.33
CA GLU A 72 4.91 20.86 -8.87
C GLU A 72 5.08 19.59 -9.72
N LEU A 73 3.99 18.87 -9.99
CA LEU A 73 4.01 17.67 -10.84
C LEU A 73 4.50 17.98 -12.26
N LEU A 74 4.04 19.07 -12.85
CA LEU A 74 4.50 19.54 -14.16
C LEU A 74 6.00 19.85 -14.17
N SER A 75 6.53 20.47 -13.11
CA SER A 75 7.97 20.78 -13.01
C SER A 75 8.82 19.50 -12.93
N LEU A 76 8.35 18.47 -12.22
CA LEU A 76 9.02 17.19 -12.08
C LEU A 76 9.06 16.37 -13.37
N SER A 77 8.09 16.56 -14.26
CA SER A 77 8.03 15.86 -15.54
C SER A 77 9.14 16.24 -16.52
N GLN A 78 9.81 17.37 -16.30
CA GLN A 78 10.89 17.88 -17.16
C GLN A 78 12.30 17.63 -16.64
N GLY A 79 12.47 17.08 -15.43
CA GLY A 79 13.78 16.87 -14.81
C GLY A 79 14.53 15.64 -15.38
N PRO A 80 15.90 15.61 -15.27
CA PRO A 80 16.67 14.41 -15.51
C PRO A 80 16.26 13.35 -14.45
N GLY A 81 15.58 12.30 -14.86
CA GLY A 81 14.97 11.27 -13.99
C GLY A 81 13.48 11.08 -14.20
N SER A 82 12.89 11.69 -15.23
CA SER A 82 11.47 11.52 -15.62
C SER A 82 11.11 10.10 -16.11
N GLY A 83 11.99 9.11 -15.89
CA GLY A 83 11.76 7.68 -16.13
C GLY A 83 11.09 6.97 -14.94
N ALA A 84 11.14 5.66 -14.92
CA ALA A 84 10.46 4.74 -13.98
C ALA A 84 10.69 5.00 -12.47
N ASP A 85 11.64 5.86 -12.10
CA ASP A 85 11.96 6.26 -10.73
C ASP A 85 11.31 7.59 -10.29
N ALA A 86 10.45 8.19 -11.12
CA ALA A 86 9.68 9.35 -10.70
C ALA A 86 8.75 8.93 -9.55
N ALA A 87 8.80 9.66 -8.43
CA ALA A 87 8.01 9.39 -7.24
C ALA A 87 6.55 9.05 -7.57
N GLU A 88 5.98 8.06 -6.90
CA GLU A 88 4.69 7.40 -7.20
C GLU A 88 3.55 8.33 -7.68
N GLY A 89 3.53 9.59 -7.25
CA GLY A 89 2.52 10.56 -7.66
C GLY A 89 2.72 11.16 -9.07
N ALA A 90 3.95 11.50 -9.45
CA ALA A 90 4.23 12.17 -10.73
C ALA A 90 4.00 11.26 -11.94
N SER A 91 4.29 9.96 -11.81
CA SER A 91 4.10 8.97 -12.89
C SER A 91 2.63 8.67 -13.19
N VAL A 92 1.73 8.92 -12.24
CA VAL A 92 0.28 8.66 -12.41
C VAL A 92 -0.41 9.81 -13.13
N GLU A 93 -0.03 11.05 -12.84
CA GLU A 93 -0.71 12.25 -13.38
C GLU A 93 -0.06 12.79 -14.65
N VAL A 94 1.28 12.75 -14.74
CA VAL A 94 2.05 13.31 -15.85
C VAL A 94 2.99 12.23 -16.39
N GLY A 95 2.51 11.39 -17.28
CA GLY A 95 3.33 10.33 -17.88
C GLY A 95 4.61 10.87 -18.57
N ALA A 96 5.61 10.00 -18.76
CA ALA A 96 6.77 10.31 -19.59
C ALA A 96 6.31 10.52 -21.04
N GLY A 97 6.30 11.77 -21.52
CA GLY A 97 5.97 12.12 -22.88
C GLY A 97 4.95 13.25 -23.04
N GLU A 98 3.72 12.92 -23.39
CA GLU A 98 2.69 13.92 -23.66
C GLU A 98 2.01 14.41 -22.36
N ILE A 99 1.89 15.72 -22.19
CA ILE A 99 1.07 16.32 -21.14
C ILE A 99 -0.38 16.35 -21.61
N THR A 100 -1.29 15.80 -20.79
CA THR A 100 -2.70 15.71 -21.13
C THR A 100 -3.59 16.31 -20.06
N ILE A 101 -4.62 17.01 -20.53
CA ILE A 101 -5.70 17.55 -19.69
C ILE A 101 -7.00 16.88 -20.13
N TYR A 102 -7.79 16.50 -19.15
CA TYR A 102 -9.15 15.99 -19.36
C TYR A 102 -10.17 17.04 -18.96
N ASP A 103 -11.02 17.38 -19.94
CA ASP A 103 -12.14 18.30 -19.72
C ASP A 103 -13.42 17.50 -19.45
N ASN A 104 -14.17 17.89 -18.44
CA ASN A 104 -15.57 17.54 -18.27
C ASN A 104 -16.43 18.52 -19.08
N VAL A 105 -17.10 18.01 -20.11
CA VAL A 105 -17.82 18.85 -21.08
C VAL A 105 -19.32 18.61 -20.98
N HIS A 106 -20.10 19.70 -21.01
CA HIS A 106 -21.54 19.61 -21.02
C HIS A 106 -22.03 18.94 -22.32
N PRO A 107 -22.86 17.86 -22.24
CA PRO A 107 -23.13 17.00 -23.40
C PRO A 107 -23.91 17.67 -24.54
N LYS A 108 -24.62 18.79 -24.28
CA LYS A 108 -25.42 19.52 -25.25
C LYS A 108 -24.77 20.79 -25.76
N THR A 109 -24.13 21.57 -24.84
CA THR A 109 -23.57 22.87 -25.20
C THR A 109 -22.10 22.80 -25.62
N GLY A 110 -21.38 21.73 -25.23
CA GLY A 110 -19.94 21.62 -25.45
C GLY A 110 -19.10 22.49 -24.52
N GLU A 111 -19.71 23.16 -23.56
CA GLU A 111 -19.03 23.99 -22.57
C GLU A 111 -18.17 23.15 -21.64
N VAL A 112 -16.94 23.61 -21.35
CA VAL A 112 -16.06 23.00 -20.35
C VAL A 112 -16.54 23.39 -18.98
N LEU A 113 -16.98 22.40 -18.21
CA LEU A 113 -17.49 22.58 -16.85
C LEU A 113 -16.39 22.47 -15.81
N TRP A 114 -15.37 21.67 -16.09
CA TRP A 114 -14.23 21.43 -15.23
C TRP A 114 -13.11 20.76 -16.03
N ASN A 115 -11.87 20.93 -15.61
CA ASN A 115 -10.72 20.27 -16.21
C ASN A 115 -9.69 19.91 -15.13
N ASP A 116 -8.85 18.91 -15.44
CA ASP A 116 -7.71 18.56 -14.59
C ASP A 116 -6.59 17.93 -15.41
N LEU A 117 -5.38 18.08 -14.88
CA LEU A 117 -4.20 17.39 -15.37
C LEU A 117 -4.33 15.91 -15.07
N CYS A 118 -4.37 15.07 -16.09
CA CYS A 118 -4.54 13.63 -15.91
C CYS A 118 -4.01 12.86 -17.11
N ARG A 119 -3.38 11.74 -16.85
CA ARG A 119 -2.88 10.83 -17.88
C ARG A 119 -4.00 9.99 -18.53
N GLY A 120 -5.08 9.74 -17.80
CA GLY A 120 -6.14 8.85 -18.24
C GLY A 120 -5.76 7.37 -18.19
N PRO A 121 -6.53 6.48 -18.87
CA PRO A 121 -7.74 6.81 -19.63
C PRO A 121 -8.95 7.14 -18.75
N HIS A 122 -9.91 7.85 -19.31
CA HIS A 122 -11.22 8.09 -18.71
C HIS A 122 -12.33 7.40 -19.48
N LEU A 123 -13.48 7.21 -18.82
CA LEU A 123 -14.71 6.79 -19.48
C LEU A 123 -15.16 7.85 -20.50
N PRO A 124 -15.88 7.49 -21.56
CA PRO A 124 -16.39 8.47 -22.52
C PRO A 124 -17.35 9.50 -21.92
N ASN A 125 -18.12 9.10 -20.91
CA ASN A 125 -19.02 10.00 -20.20
C ASN A 125 -19.35 9.49 -18.80
N THR A 126 -19.85 10.40 -17.95
CA THR A 126 -20.13 10.11 -16.54
C THR A 126 -21.32 9.16 -16.33
N LYS A 127 -22.24 9.00 -17.29
CA LYS A 127 -23.38 8.07 -17.15
C LYS A 127 -22.96 6.60 -17.10
N LEU A 128 -21.77 6.29 -17.62
CA LEU A 128 -21.19 4.95 -17.55
C LEU A 128 -20.73 4.58 -16.14
N ILE A 129 -20.60 5.55 -15.25
CA ILE A 129 -20.44 5.30 -13.83
C ILE A 129 -21.79 4.85 -13.28
N ALA A 130 -21.96 3.52 -13.14
CA ALA A 130 -23.15 2.94 -12.55
C ALA A 130 -23.31 3.34 -11.07
N ASN A 131 -24.37 2.91 -10.40
CA ASN A 131 -24.59 3.17 -8.97
C ASN A 131 -23.68 2.34 -8.03
N GLY A 132 -22.59 1.80 -8.57
CA GLY A 132 -21.67 0.90 -7.88
C GLY A 132 -20.48 1.62 -7.20
N TYR A 133 -20.60 2.87 -6.79
CA TYR A 133 -19.53 3.62 -6.14
C TYR A 133 -19.93 4.12 -4.76
N ALA A 134 -18.93 4.41 -3.94
CA ALA A 134 -19.11 5.05 -2.63
C ALA A 134 -17.83 5.77 -2.19
N LEU A 135 -17.98 6.87 -1.45
CA LEU A 135 -16.90 7.44 -0.67
C LEU A 135 -16.82 6.71 0.66
N MET A 136 -15.65 6.19 1.02
CA MET A 136 -15.50 5.28 2.15
C MET A 136 -15.07 6.03 3.41
N ARG A 137 -14.01 6.85 3.31
CA ARG A 137 -13.45 7.58 4.45
C ARG A 137 -12.59 8.75 3.97
N ALA A 138 -12.31 9.67 4.89
CA ALA A 138 -11.27 10.68 4.73
C ALA A 138 -10.21 10.53 5.82
N GLY A 139 -9.00 11.01 5.56
CA GLY A 139 -7.91 11.00 6.52
C GLY A 139 -6.73 11.84 6.05
N GLY A 140 -5.79 12.16 6.96
CA GLY A 140 -4.56 12.85 6.61
C GLY A 140 -3.62 11.96 5.80
N ALA A 141 -2.92 12.55 4.83
CA ALA A 141 -1.85 11.90 4.08
C ALA A 141 -0.79 12.94 3.71
N TYR A 142 0.46 12.64 3.96
CA TYR A 142 1.55 13.53 3.55
C TYR A 142 1.69 13.56 2.03
N TRP A 143 1.83 14.75 1.47
CA TRP A 143 2.07 14.92 0.05
C TRP A 143 3.29 14.10 -0.39
N ARG A 144 3.11 13.27 -1.42
CA ARG A 144 4.12 12.34 -1.94
C ARG A 144 4.75 11.43 -0.86
N GLY A 145 3.99 11.07 0.18
CA GLY A 145 4.41 10.13 1.21
C GLY A 145 5.53 10.61 2.15
N SER A 146 5.95 11.86 2.07
CA SER A 146 7.05 12.39 2.89
C SER A 146 6.53 13.25 4.04
N GLU A 147 6.91 12.95 5.27
CA GLU A 147 6.59 13.73 6.48
C GLU A 147 7.11 15.17 6.44
N LYS A 148 8.06 15.46 5.54
CA LYS A 148 8.59 16.82 5.33
C LYS A 148 7.67 17.70 4.48
N ASN A 149 6.71 17.09 3.79
CA ASN A 149 5.77 17.75 2.92
C ASN A 149 4.46 18.08 3.65
N PRO A 150 3.62 18.98 3.11
CA PRO A 150 2.32 19.30 3.69
C PRO A 150 1.44 18.05 3.87
N MET A 151 0.66 18.06 4.95
CA MET A 151 -0.35 17.03 5.18
C MET A 151 -1.65 17.43 4.49
N LEU A 152 -2.04 16.66 3.49
CA LEU A 152 -3.29 16.83 2.75
C LEU A 152 -4.41 15.98 3.34
N GLN A 153 -5.64 16.24 2.90
CA GLN A 153 -6.79 15.42 3.22
C GLN A 153 -7.08 14.46 2.06
N ARG A 154 -6.97 13.18 2.33
CA ARG A 154 -7.21 12.10 1.36
C ARG A 154 -8.60 11.54 1.52
N ILE A 155 -9.41 11.61 0.47
CA ILE A 155 -10.71 10.94 0.40
C ILE A 155 -10.51 9.61 -0.33
N TYR A 156 -10.89 8.52 0.32
CA TYR A 156 -10.92 7.17 -0.26
C TYR A 156 -12.30 6.87 -0.78
N GLY A 157 -12.36 6.33 -1.98
CA GLY A 157 -13.58 5.83 -2.60
C GLY A 157 -13.40 4.45 -3.19
N THR A 158 -14.51 3.84 -3.54
CA THR A 158 -14.54 2.56 -4.26
C THR A 158 -15.52 2.65 -5.42
N ALA A 159 -15.27 1.91 -6.49
CA ALA A 159 -16.14 1.86 -7.66
C ALA A 159 -16.20 0.45 -8.23
N TRP A 160 -17.38 -0.03 -8.48
CA TRP A 160 -17.72 -1.37 -8.96
C TRP A 160 -18.65 -1.29 -10.16
N PRO A 161 -18.65 -2.25 -11.07
CA PRO A 161 -19.52 -2.26 -12.24
C PRO A 161 -21.01 -2.18 -11.87
N THR A 162 -21.41 -2.80 -10.77
CA THR A 162 -22.81 -2.86 -10.33
C THR A 162 -22.97 -2.42 -8.86
N LYS A 163 -24.21 -2.08 -8.50
CA LYS A 163 -24.57 -1.81 -7.12
C LYS A 163 -24.46 -3.05 -6.22
N ASP A 164 -24.75 -4.22 -6.76
CA ASP A 164 -24.72 -5.48 -6.00
C ASP A 164 -23.28 -5.84 -5.63
N GLU A 165 -22.33 -5.67 -6.54
CA GLU A 165 -20.89 -5.83 -6.25
C GLU A 165 -20.39 -4.83 -5.20
N LEU A 166 -20.87 -3.58 -5.22
CA LEU A 166 -20.57 -2.62 -4.17
C LEU A 166 -21.12 -3.07 -2.81
N VAL A 167 -22.33 -3.62 -2.76
CA VAL A 167 -22.96 -4.15 -1.54
C VAL A 167 -22.14 -5.33 -1.01
N GLU A 168 -21.74 -6.25 -1.88
CA GLU A 168 -20.89 -7.38 -1.53
C GLU A 168 -19.53 -6.91 -0.98
N TYR A 169 -18.90 -5.96 -1.65
CA TYR A 169 -17.65 -5.36 -1.17
C TYR A 169 -17.78 -4.75 0.23
N LYS A 170 -18.83 -3.92 0.44
CA LYS A 170 -19.09 -3.33 1.77
C LYS A 170 -19.33 -4.39 2.83
N HIS A 171 -20.05 -5.46 2.51
CA HIS A 171 -20.24 -6.60 3.40
C HIS A 171 -18.90 -7.27 3.75
N ARG A 172 -18.04 -7.50 2.74
CA ARG A 172 -16.71 -8.09 2.93
C ARG A 172 -15.83 -7.22 3.85
N ILE A 173 -15.86 -5.89 3.70
CA ILE A 173 -15.13 -4.97 4.58
C ILE A 173 -15.67 -5.03 6.02
N ALA A 174 -17.00 -5.00 6.20
CA ALA A 174 -17.62 -5.10 7.52
C ALA A 174 -17.30 -6.44 8.20
N GLU A 175 -17.26 -7.55 7.44
CA GLU A 175 -16.83 -8.85 7.94
C GLU A 175 -15.34 -8.88 8.30
N ALA A 176 -14.48 -8.21 7.52
CA ALA A 176 -13.07 -8.09 7.85
C ALA A 176 -12.86 -7.31 9.15
N GLU A 177 -13.59 -6.21 9.36
CA GLU A 177 -13.56 -5.46 10.63
C GLU A 177 -14.08 -6.29 11.81
N ARG A 178 -15.17 -7.05 11.59
CA ARG A 178 -15.69 -7.96 12.60
C ARG A 178 -14.69 -9.05 13.02
N ARG A 179 -13.85 -9.49 12.07
CA ARG A 179 -12.81 -10.53 12.26
C ARG A 179 -11.43 -9.96 12.55
N ASP A 180 -11.32 -8.67 12.83
CA ASP A 180 -10.02 -8.05 13.12
C ASP A 180 -9.36 -8.72 14.33
N HIS A 181 -8.16 -9.26 14.12
CA HIS A 181 -7.40 -10.00 15.14
C HIS A 181 -7.06 -9.13 16.35
N ARG A 182 -6.91 -7.81 16.19
CA ARG A 182 -6.62 -6.88 17.30
C ARG A 182 -7.80 -6.81 18.28
N ARG A 183 -9.03 -6.85 17.73
CA ARG A 183 -10.25 -6.91 18.52
C ARG A 183 -10.47 -8.29 19.10
N LEU A 184 -10.50 -9.33 18.26
CA LEU A 184 -10.72 -10.70 18.68
C LEU A 184 -9.63 -11.21 19.62
N GLY A 185 -8.37 -10.83 19.41
CA GLY A 185 -7.25 -11.18 20.28
C GLY A 185 -7.46 -10.71 21.72
N LYS A 186 -8.00 -9.49 21.89
CA LYS A 186 -8.34 -8.95 23.21
C LYS A 186 -9.60 -9.58 23.79
N GLU A 187 -10.70 -9.65 23.01
CA GLU A 187 -11.99 -10.20 23.48
C GLU A 187 -11.89 -11.67 23.89
N LEU A 188 -11.11 -12.46 23.17
CA LEU A 188 -10.94 -13.89 23.41
C LEU A 188 -9.74 -14.24 24.29
N ASP A 189 -8.99 -13.24 24.74
CA ASP A 189 -7.78 -13.42 25.55
C ASP A 189 -6.73 -14.31 24.87
N LEU A 190 -6.41 -13.98 23.60
CA LEU A 190 -5.47 -14.78 22.79
C LEU A 190 -4.02 -14.32 22.93
N PHE A 191 -3.81 -13.00 23.05
CA PHE A 191 -2.49 -12.39 23.19
C PHE A 191 -2.58 -10.97 23.75
N SER A 192 -1.46 -10.44 24.20
CA SER A 192 -1.31 -9.06 24.65
C SER A 192 0.04 -8.47 24.22
N PHE A 193 0.16 -7.14 24.34
CA PHE A 193 1.39 -6.39 24.10
C PHE A 193 1.79 -5.65 25.39
N PRO A 194 2.46 -6.33 26.35
CA PRO A 194 2.89 -5.69 27.59
C PRO A 194 3.93 -4.60 27.33
N LYS A 195 3.74 -3.43 27.94
CA LYS A 195 4.67 -2.29 27.80
C LYS A 195 6.12 -2.63 28.18
N ASN A 196 6.29 -3.49 29.18
CA ASN A 196 7.62 -3.88 29.68
C ASN A 196 8.40 -4.80 28.74
N ILE A 197 7.74 -5.39 27.75
CA ILE A 197 8.41 -6.24 26.75
C ILE A 197 8.84 -5.42 25.55
N GLY A 198 8.03 -4.44 25.15
CA GLY A 198 8.32 -3.54 24.05
C GLY A 198 7.24 -3.53 22.96
N PRO A 199 7.24 -2.52 22.10
CA PRO A 199 6.25 -2.39 21.03
C PRO A 199 6.41 -3.48 19.97
N GLY A 200 5.29 -3.99 19.47
CA GLY A 200 5.28 -4.99 18.41
C GLY A 200 5.65 -6.42 18.84
N LEU A 201 5.88 -6.67 20.13
CA LEU A 201 6.25 -7.98 20.68
C LEU A 201 5.06 -8.62 21.42
N PRO A 202 4.29 -9.50 20.75
CA PRO A 202 3.12 -10.13 21.34
C PRO A 202 3.50 -11.23 22.34
N VAL A 203 2.80 -11.27 23.47
CA VAL A 203 2.78 -12.41 24.39
C VAL A 203 1.54 -13.22 24.10
N ILE A 204 1.73 -14.47 23.71
CA ILE A 204 0.62 -15.39 23.42
C ILE A 204 0.11 -15.99 24.71
N HIS A 205 -1.19 -15.84 24.97
CA HIS A 205 -1.88 -16.38 26.15
C HIS A 205 -2.29 -17.85 25.92
N PRO A 206 -2.72 -18.59 26.97
CA PRO A 206 -3.02 -20.02 26.84
C PRO A 206 -3.97 -20.38 25.69
N LYS A 207 -5.04 -19.64 25.49
CA LYS A 207 -5.98 -19.88 24.39
C LYS A 207 -5.35 -19.62 23.01
N GLY A 208 -4.54 -18.56 22.90
CA GLY A 208 -3.76 -18.27 21.69
C GLY A 208 -2.69 -19.36 21.43
N GLY A 209 -2.10 -19.87 22.51
CA GLY A 209 -1.16 -20.99 22.45
C GLY A 209 -1.75 -22.28 21.85
N VAL A 210 -3.02 -22.56 22.18
CA VAL A 210 -3.74 -23.69 21.56
C VAL A 210 -3.87 -23.47 20.06
N ILE A 211 -4.32 -22.28 19.62
CA ILE A 211 -4.46 -21.97 18.19
C ILE A 211 -3.11 -22.07 17.48
N LYS A 212 -2.06 -21.48 18.08
CA LYS A 212 -0.70 -21.52 17.51
C LYS A 212 -0.22 -22.98 17.32
N ARG A 213 -0.38 -23.80 18.32
CA ARG A 213 -0.01 -25.23 18.25
C ARG A 213 -0.77 -25.97 17.17
N GLU A 214 -2.09 -25.83 17.09
CA GLU A 214 -2.90 -26.51 16.07
C GLU A 214 -2.48 -26.09 14.64
N MET A 215 -2.15 -24.80 14.45
CA MET A 215 -1.64 -24.30 13.18
C MET A 215 -0.26 -24.91 12.85
N GLU A 216 0.65 -24.92 13.82
CA GLU A 216 1.99 -25.52 13.66
C GLU A 216 1.91 -27.02 13.37
N ASP A 217 1.05 -27.76 14.07
CA ASP A 217 0.86 -29.19 13.87
C ASP A 217 0.26 -29.49 12.50
N TYR A 218 -0.71 -28.71 12.05
CA TYR A 218 -1.26 -28.81 10.70
C TYR A 218 -0.18 -28.59 9.63
N VAL A 219 0.57 -27.49 9.74
CA VAL A 219 1.63 -27.13 8.78
C VAL A 219 2.73 -28.19 8.80
N ARG A 220 3.14 -28.66 9.98
CA ARG A 220 4.14 -29.70 10.14
C ARG A 220 3.72 -31.02 9.43
N ALA A 221 2.50 -31.47 9.66
CA ALA A 221 1.96 -32.66 9.04
C ALA A 221 1.93 -32.55 7.52
N ARG A 222 1.52 -31.40 6.98
CA ARG A 222 1.50 -31.15 5.53
C ARG A 222 2.89 -31.14 4.92
N HIS A 223 3.85 -30.46 5.54
CA HIS A 223 5.22 -30.40 5.04
C HIS A 223 5.89 -31.78 5.06
N ILE A 224 5.70 -32.56 6.13
CA ILE A 224 6.24 -33.93 6.20
C ILE A 224 5.64 -34.82 5.10
N ALA A 225 4.33 -34.72 4.87
CA ALA A 225 3.65 -35.48 3.82
C ALA A 225 4.18 -35.13 2.40
N GLU A 226 4.61 -33.89 2.19
CA GLU A 226 5.22 -33.42 0.93
C GLU A 226 6.75 -33.67 0.86
N GLY A 227 7.31 -34.45 1.80
CA GLY A 227 8.72 -34.83 1.80
C GLY A 227 9.68 -33.76 2.33
N PHE A 228 9.20 -32.77 3.06
CA PHE A 228 10.07 -31.84 3.76
C PHE A 228 10.60 -32.42 5.05
N GLN A 229 11.84 -32.08 5.40
CA GLN A 229 12.50 -32.47 6.62
C GLN A 229 12.50 -31.33 7.63
N TYR A 230 12.05 -31.61 8.84
CA TYR A 230 12.06 -30.64 9.92
C TYR A 230 13.45 -30.39 10.45
N VAL A 231 13.87 -29.14 10.53
CA VAL A 231 15.15 -28.72 11.06
C VAL A 231 14.94 -27.65 12.13
N SER A 232 15.99 -27.36 12.91
CA SER A 232 15.99 -26.29 13.89
C SER A 232 17.35 -25.61 13.87
N THR A 233 17.36 -24.29 13.84
CA THR A 233 18.58 -23.49 13.76
C THR A 233 18.67 -22.49 14.91
N PRO A 234 19.90 -22.08 15.33
CA PRO A 234 20.07 -21.16 16.43
C PRO A 234 19.53 -19.77 16.12
N HIS A 235 19.22 -19.00 17.16
CA HIS A 235 18.71 -17.63 17.05
C HIS A 235 19.81 -16.60 16.75
N ILE A 236 21.05 -16.93 17.10
CA ILE A 236 22.22 -16.07 16.91
C ILE A 236 23.29 -16.84 16.11
N SER A 237 24.11 -16.11 15.38
CA SER A 237 25.29 -16.65 14.71
C SER A 237 26.39 -15.61 14.61
N LYS A 238 27.60 -16.07 14.26
CA LYS A 238 28.70 -15.14 13.92
C LYS A 238 28.29 -14.23 12.78
N GLU A 239 28.69 -12.98 12.86
CA GLU A 239 28.36 -11.94 11.87
C GLU A 239 28.88 -12.28 10.47
N ASP A 240 30.01 -12.98 10.37
CA ASP A 240 30.62 -13.37 9.09
C ASP A 240 29.67 -14.17 8.18
N LEU A 241 28.76 -14.96 8.78
CA LEU A 241 27.76 -15.70 8.03
C LEU A 241 26.84 -14.76 7.24
N PHE A 242 26.52 -13.60 7.79
CA PHE A 242 25.66 -12.62 7.14
C PHE A 242 26.38 -11.83 6.05
N TYR A 243 27.70 -11.64 6.15
CA TYR A 243 28.52 -11.14 5.04
C TYR A 243 28.62 -12.16 3.91
N THR A 244 28.87 -13.43 4.25
CA THR A 244 28.95 -14.53 3.25
C THR A 244 27.64 -14.68 2.48
N SER A 245 26.50 -14.52 3.15
CA SER A 245 25.17 -14.66 2.54
C SER A 245 24.64 -13.39 1.88
N GLY A 246 25.39 -12.27 1.92
CA GLY A 246 25.02 -11.01 1.33
C GLY A 246 23.95 -10.21 2.11
N HIS A 247 23.54 -10.67 3.30
CA HIS A 247 22.63 -9.89 4.14
C HIS A 247 23.28 -8.63 4.67
N LEU A 248 24.59 -8.65 4.88
CA LEU A 248 25.38 -7.47 5.18
C LEU A 248 26.26 -7.11 3.99
N PRO A 249 26.41 -5.84 3.65
CA PRO A 249 25.77 -4.65 4.29
C PRO A 249 24.34 -4.37 3.81
N TYR A 250 23.78 -5.11 2.85
CA TYR A 250 22.55 -4.75 2.13
C TYR A 250 21.32 -4.53 3.04
N TYR A 251 21.13 -5.38 4.07
CA TYR A 251 20.01 -5.28 5.02
C TYR A 251 20.44 -4.75 6.39
N ALA A 252 21.57 -4.03 6.48
CA ALA A 252 22.13 -3.58 7.76
C ALA A 252 21.12 -2.78 8.61
N ASP A 253 20.35 -1.88 7.97
CA ASP A 253 19.36 -1.03 8.64
C ASP A 253 18.20 -1.81 9.26
N GLY A 254 17.88 -2.99 8.71
CA GLY A 254 16.84 -3.88 9.22
C GLY A 254 17.32 -4.93 10.22
N MET A 255 18.60 -5.02 10.50
CA MET A 255 19.17 -6.00 11.42
C MET A 255 19.47 -5.39 12.79
N PHE A 256 19.25 -6.16 13.86
CA PHE A 256 19.70 -5.77 15.19
C PHE A 256 21.23 -5.59 15.22
N PRO A 257 21.77 -4.64 16.04
CA PRO A 257 23.20 -4.42 16.17
C PRO A 257 23.96 -5.70 16.55
N ALA A 258 25.23 -5.74 16.20
CA ALA A 258 26.10 -6.84 16.62
C ALA A 258 26.27 -6.86 18.15
N MET A 259 26.33 -8.06 18.70
CA MET A 259 26.74 -8.31 20.09
C MET A 259 28.23 -8.66 20.05
N GLU A 260 29.05 -7.82 20.69
CA GLU A 260 30.48 -8.04 20.82
C GLU A 260 30.76 -9.07 21.93
N LEU A 261 31.36 -10.18 21.60
CA LEU A 261 31.74 -11.23 22.52
C LEU A 261 33.26 -11.51 22.36
N ASP A 262 33.89 -12.14 23.35
CA ASP A 262 35.34 -12.43 23.37
C ASP A 262 35.84 -13.15 22.13
N ASN A 263 34.99 -13.94 21.47
CA ASN A 263 35.31 -14.77 20.32
C ASN A 263 34.74 -14.22 18.99
N GLY A 264 34.36 -12.94 18.96
CA GLY A 264 33.90 -12.22 17.77
C GLY A 264 32.49 -11.67 17.86
N ASN A 265 32.05 -11.06 16.79
CA ASN A 265 30.74 -10.42 16.72
C ASN A 265 29.65 -11.45 16.37
N TYR A 266 28.54 -11.37 17.08
CA TYR A 266 27.34 -12.19 16.85
C TYR A 266 26.13 -11.29 16.57
N ARG A 267 25.20 -11.78 15.76
CA ARG A 267 23.94 -11.12 15.47
C ARG A 267 22.74 -12.04 15.65
N LEU A 268 21.60 -11.46 15.98
CA LEU A 268 20.31 -12.13 15.85
C LEU A 268 20.03 -12.38 14.37
N LYS A 269 19.52 -13.55 14.04
CA LYS A 269 19.25 -13.93 12.66
C LYS A 269 18.08 -13.10 12.08
N ALA A 270 18.32 -12.42 10.97
CA ALA A 270 17.28 -11.73 10.21
C ALA A 270 16.44 -12.67 9.33
N MET A 271 17.03 -13.80 8.94
CA MET A 271 16.44 -14.87 8.13
C MET A 271 17.01 -16.24 8.51
N ASN A 272 16.29 -17.32 8.21
CA ASN A 272 16.73 -18.71 8.45
C ASN A 272 17.64 -19.24 7.33
N CYS A 273 17.58 -18.65 6.14
CA CYS A 273 18.26 -19.16 4.94
C CYS A 273 19.76 -19.40 5.10
N PRO A 274 20.56 -18.50 5.72
CA PRO A 274 21.99 -18.73 5.91
C PRO A 274 22.28 -19.99 6.71
N MET A 275 21.48 -20.25 7.77
CA MET A 275 21.64 -21.44 8.61
C MET A 275 21.22 -22.72 7.89
N HIS A 276 20.18 -22.68 7.06
CA HIS A 276 19.79 -23.82 6.22
C HIS A 276 20.89 -24.19 5.22
N ASN A 277 21.60 -23.18 4.69
CA ASN A 277 22.77 -23.43 3.84
C ASN A 277 23.91 -24.10 4.59
N GLU A 278 24.10 -23.81 5.87
CA GLU A 278 25.09 -24.56 6.69
C GLU A 278 24.70 -26.01 6.89
N ILE A 279 23.42 -26.35 7.01
CA ILE A 279 22.95 -27.74 6.98
C ILE A 279 23.29 -28.40 5.64
N TYR A 280 23.08 -27.67 4.53
CA TYR A 280 23.48 -28.17 3.22
C TYR A 280 24.99 -28.44 3.14
N ARG A 281 25.82 -27.53 3.63
CA ARG A 281 27.30 -27.62 3.61
C ARG A 281 27.90 -28.57 4.61
N SER A 282 27.13 -29.06 5.59
CA SER A 282 27.64 -29.88 6.70
C SER A 282 28.27 -31.23 6.26
N ARG A 283 27.99 -31.66 5.04
CA ARG A 283 28.59 -32.89 4.43
C ARG A 283 28.65 -32.79 2.91
N GLY A 284 29.47 -33.62 2.28
CA GLY A 284 29.45 -33.80 0.83
C GLY A 284 28.10 -34.33 0.36
N ARG A 285 27.62 -33.82 -0.77
CA ARG A 285 26.32 -34.20 -1.36
C ARG A 285 26.46 -34.44 -2.86
N SER A 286 25.68 -35.39 -3.35
CA SER A 286 25.53 -35.59 -4.79
C SER A 286 24.42 -34.70 -5.31
N TYR A 287 24.54 -34.20 -6.56
CA TYR A 287 23.45 -33.47 -7.25
C TYR A 287 22.18 -34.32 -7.35
N ARG A 288 22.28 -35.65 -7.29
CA ARG A 288 21.14 -36.58 -7.31
C ARG A 288 20.31 -36.55 -6.01
N GLU A 289 20.83 -35.96 -4.93
CA GLU A 289 20.12 -35.74 -3.67
C GLU A 289 19.24 -34.49 -3.70
N LEU A 290 19.37 -33.69 -4.75
CA LEU A 290 18.61 -32.44 -4.90
C LEU A 290 17.26 -32.66 -5.61
N PRO A 291 16.22 -31.87 -5.25
CA PRO A 291 16.23 -30.80 -4.27
C PRO A 291 16.14 -31.29 -2.83
N LEU A 292 16.84 -30.62 -1.91
CA LEU A 292 16.60 -30.77 -0.47
C LEU A 292 15.46 -29.87 -0.05
N ARG A 293 14.55 -30.37 0.78
CA ARG A 293 13.41 -29.63 1.29
C ARG A 293 13.47 -29.58 2.80
N PHE A 294 13.78 -28.39 3.34
CA PHE A 294 13.85 -28.16 4.78
C PHE A 294 12.76 -27.19 5.21
N PHE A 295 12.27 -27.35 6.42
CA PHE A 295 11.42 -26.36 7.06
C PHE A 295 11.67 -26.29 8.57
N GLU A 296 11.43 -25.13 9.15
CA GLU A 296 11.40 -24.91 10.60
C GLU A 296 10.35 -23.85 10.97
N PHE A 297 9.89 -23.88 12.21
CA PHE A 297 9.18 -22.75 12.81
C PHE A 297 10.21 -21.79 13.43
N GLY A 298 10.91 -21.07 12.55
CA GLY A 298 12.06 -20.26 12.92
C GLY A 298 11.67 -18.82 13.27
N THR A 299 12.03 -18.39 14.48
CA THR A 299 11.93 -16.96 14.85
C THR A 299 13.01 -16.17 14.15
N VAL A 300 12.65 -15.06 13.54
CA VAL A 300 13.56 -14.11 12.90
C VAL A 300 13.45 -12.74 13.58
N TYR A 301 14.50 -11.93 13.48
CA TYR A 301 14.66 -10.66 14.20
C TYR A 301 15.04 -9.57 13.21
N ARG A 302 14.07 -8.71 12.88
CA ARG A 302 14.27 -7.63 11.91
C ARG A 302 13.20 -6.53 12.02
#